data_8f2638a65c2fcdad2b9bdbf897201fbd
#
_entry.id   8f2638a65c2fcdad2b9bdbf897201fbd
#
_cell.length_a   1.000
_cell.length_b   1.000
_cell.length_c   1.000
_cell.angle_alpha   90.00
_cell.angle_beta   90.00
_cell.angle_gamma   90.00
#
_symmetry.space_group_name_H-M   'P 1'
#
loop_
_entity.id
_entity.type
_entity.pdbx_description
1 polymer ?
#
loop_
_entity_poly.entity_id
_entity_poly.type
_entity_poly.pdbx_seq_one_letter_code
_entity_poly.pdbx_strand_id
1 'polypeptide(L)'
;RDTDRSRGLGDVYKRQASICIYPSFVETVGLAVDGTPMKITSVGGGFPAAQTFLEVKALEVAMAVENGADEVDIVLNVGRMLTGEYDEAANEVEVIRTEMDDDVVLKVIIESGALKTPELIRKASLLSMLAGADFVKTSTGKIDVAATPEAAVVMCQAIRDYYRKTGRKVGFKPAGGVRSAEDAALYYTIVEEILGKEWLTPELFRVGASS
;
A
#
# COMPACT_ATOMS: atom_id res chain seq x y z
N ARG A 1 -38.98 3.22 5.09
CA ARG A 1 -37.94 4.17 5.64
C ARG A 1 -36.53 3.59 5.62
N ASP A 2 -36.31 2.34 5.19
CA ASP A 2 -34.98 1.71 5.09
C ASP A 2 -34.30 1.88 3.71
N THR A 3 -34.99 2.37 2.71
CA THR A 3 -34.49 2.53 1.35
C THR A 3 -33.57 3.73 1.15
N ASP A 4 -33.52 4.67 2.08
CA ASP A 4 -32.71 5.90 1.93
C ASP A 4 -31.26 5.73 2.46
N ARG A 5 -31.04 4.79 3.39
CA ARG A 5 -29.68 4.46 3.88
C ARG A 5 -28.87 3.66 2.87
N SER A 6 -29.52 2.78 2.10
CA SER A 6 -28.85 1.98 1.08
C SER A 6 -28.39 2.81 -0.13
N ARG A 7 -29.10 3.88 -0.48
CA ARG A 7 -28.70 4.81 -1.55
C ARG A 7 -27.48 5.64 -1.18
N GLY A 8 -27.39 6.12 0.08
CA GLY A 8 -26.22 6.87 0.56
C GLY A 8 -24.96 6.02 0.65
N LEU A 9 -25.07 4.77 1.09
CA LEU A 9 -23.96 3.82 1.11
C LEU A 9 -23.48 3.47 -0.30
N GLY A 10 -24.39 3.22 -1.25
CA GLY A 10 -24.03 2.94 -2.64
C GLY A 10 -23.25 4.07 -3.32
N ASP A 11 -23.54 5.33 -3.00
CA ASP A 11 -22.80 6.48 -3.55
C ASP A 11 -21.42 6.67 -2.89
N VAL A 12 -21.27 6.31 -1.62
CA VAL A 12 -19.97 6.30 -0.93
C VAL A 12 -19.08 5.21 -1.50
N TYR A 13 -19.58 4.00 -1.69
CA TYR A 13 -18.81 2.89 -2.28
C TYR A 13 -18.35 3.17 -3.72
N LYS A 14 -19.17 3.85 -4.52
CA LYS A 14 -18.81 4.23 -5.91
C LYS A 14 -17.65 5.20 -6.01
N ARG A 15 -17.22 5.84 -4.91
CA ARG A 15 -16.11 6.80 -4.86
C ARG A 15 -14.85 6.23 -4.24
N GLN A 16 -14.92 5.05 -3.60
CA GLN A 16 -13.75 4.39 -3.06
C GLN A 16 -12.97 3.69 -4.18
N ALA A 17 -11.65 3.84 -4.14
CA ALA A 17 -10.77 3.19 -5.12
C ALA A 17 -10.68 1.68 -4.88
N SER A 18 -10.54 1.27 -3.61
CA SER A 18 -10.48 -0.13 -3.21
C SER A 18 -10.94 -0.35 -1.77
N ILE A 19 -11.33 -1.58 -1.46
CA ILE A 19 -11.53 -2.06 -0.09
C ILE A 19 -10.37 -2.97 0.29
N CYS A 20 -9.77 -2.73 1.49
CA CYS A 20 -8.60 -3.48 1.96
C CYS A 20 -9.00 -4.42 3.09
N ILE A 21 -8.76 -5.73 2.90
CA ILE A 21 -9.24 -6.81 3.74
C ILE A 21 -8.16 -7.88 3.97
N TYR A 22 -8.43 -8.83 4.86
CA TYR A 22 -7.62 -10.04 5.02
C TYR A 22 -7.89 -11.06 3.90
N PRO A 23 -6.91 -11.92 3.54
CA PRO A 23 -7.01 -12.83 2.40
C PRO A 23 -8.25 -13.74 2.43
N SER A 24 -8.63 -14.22 3.61
CA SER A 24 -9.79 -15.10 3.80
C SER A 24 -11.14 -14.48 3.44
N PHE A 25 -11.20 -13.17 3.23
CA PHE A 25 -12.44 -12.45 2.87
C PHE A 25 -12.51 -12.05 1.39
N VAL A 26 -11.48 -12.34 0.58
CA VAL A 26 -11.40 -11.88 -0.81
C VAL A 26 -12.60 -12.36 -1.63
N GLU A 27 -12.91 -13.66 -1.65
CA GLU A 27 -14.07 -14.19 -2.38
C GLU A 27 -15.39 -13.59 -1.88
N THR A 28 -15.58 -13.50 -0.54
CA THR A 28 -16.83 -12.98 0.05
C THR A 28 -17.05 -11.52 -0.33
N VAL A 29 -16.01 -10.71 -0.29
CA VAL A 29 -16.09 -9.29 -0.67
C VAL A 29 -16.22 -9.16 -2.18
N GLY A 30 -15.56 -10.01 -2.95
CA GLY A 30 -15.68 -10.08 -4.42
C GLY A 30 -17.15 -10.18 -4.85
N LEU A 31 -17.89 -11.11 -4.25
CA LEU A 31 -19.32 -11.27 -4.50
C LEU A 31 -20.14 -10.02 -4.09
N ALA A 32 -19.73 -9.33 -3.03
CA ALA A 32 -20.45 -8.14 -2.53
C ALA A 32 -20.23 -6.88 -3.37
N VAL A 33 -19.06 -6.77 -4.04
CA VAL A 33 -18.70 -5.61 -4.88
C VAL A 33 -18.85 -5.88 -6.37
N ASP A 34 -19.31 -7.06 -6.74
CA ASP A 34 -19.52 -7.43 -8.14
C ASP A 34 -20.38 -6.40 -8.89
N GLY A 35 -20.00 -6.09 -10.12
CA GLY A 35 -20.65 -5.04 -10.92
C GLY A 35 -20.36 -3.60 -10.49
N THR A 36 -19.46 -3.39 -9.52
CA THR A 36 -18.97 -2.05 -9.15
C THR A 36 -17.54 -1.82 -9.65
N PRO A 37 -17.07 -0.57 -9.77
CA PRO A 37 -15.68 -0.28 -10.13
C PRO A 37 -14.68 -0.43 -8.96
N MET A 38 -15.14 -0.89 -7.79
CA MET A 38 -14.33 -0.99 -6.59
C MET A 38 -13.33 -2.16 -6.70
N LYS A 39 -12.05 -1.87 -6.46
CA LYS A 39 -11.01 -2.89 -6.42
C LYS A 39 -10.95 -3.59 -5.07
N ILE A 40 -10.51 -4.84 -5.08
CA ILE A 40 -10.27 -5.62 -3.88
C ILE A 40 -8.77 -5.62 -3.58
N THR A 41 -8.40 -5.06 -2.44
CA THR A 41 -7.03 -5.13 -1.94
C THR A 41 -6.98 -6.18 -0.82
N SER A 42 -6.13 -7.19 -0.96
CA SER A 42 -5.80 -8.09 0.14
C SER A 42 -4.54 -7.64 0.86
N VAL A 43 -4.49 -7.73 2.19
CA VAL A 43 -3.20 -7.76 2.87
C VAL A 43 -2.61 -9.18 2.72
N GLY A 44 -1.28 -9.29 2.75
CA GLY A 44 -0.63 -10.60 2.61
C GLY A 44 0.84 -10.55 3.03
N GLY A 45 1.56 -11.65 2.75
CA GLY A 45 2.98 -11.73 3.06
C GLY A 45 3.29 -11.75 4.55
N GLY A 46 2.41 -12.37 5.36
CA GLY A 46 2.55 -12.41 6.81
C GLY A 46 2.17 -11.09 7.51
N PHE A 47 1.20 -10.37 6.94
CA PHE A 47 0.70 -9.12 7.54
C PHE A 47 0.19 -9.33 8.98
N PRO A 48 0.48 -8.42 9.95
CA PRO A 48 1.14 -7.12 9.77
C PRO A 48 2.66 -7.13 10.01
N ALA A 49 3.25 -8.22 10.47
CA ALA A 49 4.62 -8.24 10.97
C ALA A 49 5.66 -8.72 9.96
N ALA A 50 5.24 -9.36 8.87
CA ALA A 50 6.10 -10.02 7.89
C ALA A 50 7.05 -11.07 8.51
N GLN A 51 6.69 -11.64 9.67
CA GLN A 51 7.53 -12.56 10.46
C GLN A 51 7.10 -14.02 10.25
N THR A 52 7.23 -14.50 9.02
CA THR A 52 7.02 -15.91 8.65
C THR A 52 7.98 -16.29 7.52
N PHE A 53 7.98 -17.55 7.12
CA PHE A 53 8.82 -18.06 6.04
C PHE A 53 8.46 -17.42 4.70
N LEU A 54 9.45 -17.22 3.85
CA LEU A 54 9.26 -16.56 2.54
C LEU A 54 8.28 -17.34 1.67
N GLU A 55 8.38 -18.67 1.66
CA GLU A 55 7.50 -19.55 0.89
C GLU A 55 6.03 -19.42 1.35
N VAL A 56 5.80 -19.23 2.65
CA VAL A 56 4.45 -19.00 3.20
C VAL A 56 3.93 -17.64 2.78
N LYS A 57 4.78 -16.59 2.78
CA LYS A 57 4.39 -15.25 2.29
C LYS A 57 4.00 -15.29 0.82
N ALA A 58 4.81 -15.93 -0.01
CA ALA A 58 4.58 -16.08 -1.43
C ALA A 58 3.28 -16.85 -1.71
N LEU A 59 3.08 -17.97 -1.05
CA LEU A 59 1.86 -18.77 -1.16
C LEU A 59 0.60 -17.99 -0.72
N GLU A 60 0.66 -17.25 0.40
CA GLU A 60 -0.47 -16.44 0.87
C GLU A 60 -0.88 -15.39 -0.17
N VAL A 61 0.10 -14.76 -0.82
CA VAL A 61 -0.14 -13.75 -1.86
C VAL A 61 -0.71 -14.42 -3.12
N ALA A 62 -0.12 -15.52 -3.58
CA ALA A 62 -0.63 -16.28 -4.72
C ALA A 62 -2.10 -16.68 -4.52
N MET A 63 -2.45 -17.22 -3.35
CA MET A 63 -3.83 -17.58 -3.01
C MET A 63 -4.77 -16.36 -2.97
N ALA A 64 -4.32 -15.22 -2.48
CA ALA A 64 -5.13 -14.00 -2.48
C ALA A 64 -5.43 -13.52 -3.91
N VAL A 65 -4.45 -13.58 -4.81
CA VAL A 65 -4.60 -13.26 -6.24
C VAL A 65 -5.55 -14.25 -6.92
N GLU A 66 -5.34 -15.55 -6.72
CA GLU A 66 -6.21 -16.62 -7.28
C GLU A 66 -7.67 -16.47 -6.83
N ASN A 67 -7.91 -16.00 -5.59
CA ASN A 67 -9.23 -15.72 -5.06
C ASN A 67 -9.84 -14.40 -5.54
N GLY A 68 -9.14 -13.63 -6.37
CA GLY A 68 -9.67 -12.45 -7.05
C GLY A 68 -9.25 -11.11 -6.42
N ALA A 69 -8.13 -11.05 -5.70
CA ALA A 69 -7.58 -9.76 -5.27
C ALA A 69 -6.99 -9.00 -6.48
N ASP A 70 -7.46 -7.78 -6.73
CA ASP A 70 -6.89 -6.87 -7.75
C ASP A 70 -5.57 -6.23 -7.29
N GLU A 71 -5.38 -6.16 -5.98
CA GLU A 71 -4.25 -5.46 -5.35
C GLU A 71 -3.81 -6.21 -4.08
N VAL A 72 -2.51 -6.22 -3.79
CA VAL A 72 -1.99 -6.82 -2.56
C VAL A 72 -1.10 -5.84 -1.82
N ASP A 73 -1.38 -5.64 -0.52
CA ASP A 73 -0.57 -4.82 0.39
C ASP A 73 0.29 -5.76 1.27
N ILE A 74 1.60 -5.83 1.04
CA ILE A 74 2.55 -6.60 1.87
C ILE A 74 3.37 -5.68 2.77
N VAL A 75 3.98 -6.23 3.81
CA VAL A 75 4.90 -5.48 4.69
C VAL A 75 6.34 -5.84 4.36
N LEU A 76 7.17 -4.81 4.13
CA LEU A 76 8.63 -5.00 4.05
C LEU A 76 9.15 -5.58 5.36
N ASN A 77 10.12 -6.48 5.31
CA ASN A 77 10.69 -7.07 6.52
C ASN A 77 11.47 -6.01 7.32
N VAL A 78 10.75 -5.36 8.26
CA VAL A 78 11.29 -4.27 9.09
C VAL A 78 12.48 -4.74 9.93
N GLY A 79 12.45 -5.99 10.43
CA GLY A 79 13.56 -6.55 11.18
C GLY A 79 14.86 -6.54 10.38
N ARG A 80 14.83 -7.02 9.14
CA ARG A 80 15.98 -7.01 8.21
C ARG A 80 16.44 -5.60 7.88
N MET A 81 15.50 -4.67 7.69
CA MET A 81 15.86 -3.26 7.48
C MET A 81 16.63 -2.66 8.65
N LEU A 82 16.22 -2.97 9.89
CA LEU A 82 16.84 -2.45 11.11
C LEU A 82 18.21 -3.10 11.39
N THR A 83 18.42 -4.33 10.96
CA THR A 83 19.70 -5.06 11.11
C THR A 83 20.67 -4.84 9.95
N GLY A 84 20.22 -4.15 8.88
CA GLY A 84 21.07 -3.84 7.72
C GLY A 84 21.07 -4.92 6.63
N GLU A 85 20.21 -5.92 6.73
CA GLU A 85 20.03 -7.01 5.76
C GLU A 85 19.15 -6.54 4.59
N TYR A 86 19.62 -5.52 3.87
CA TYR A 86 18.80 -4.80 2.87
C TYR A 86 18.52 -5.63 1.62
N ASP A 87 19.49 -6.43 1.18
CA ASP A 87 19.36 -7.27 -0.01
C ASP A 87 18.33 -8.39 0.23
N GLU A 88 18.33 -8.97 1.43
CA GLU A 88 17.36 -9.97 1.84
C GLU A 88 15.95 -9.39 1.97
N ALA A 89 15.84 -8.15 2.49
CA ALA A 89 14.55 -7.47 2.58
C ALA A 89 13.97 -7.17 1.18
N ALA A 90 14.81 -6.78 0.23
CA ALA A 90 14.41 -6.56 -1.17
C ALA A 90 14.04 -7.87 -1.87
N ASN A 91 14.86 -8.92 -1.70
CA ASN A 91 14.62 -10.24 -2.29
C ASN A 91 13.27 -10.84 -1.86
N GLU A 92 12.84 -10.64 -0.61
CA GLU A 92 11.51 -11.08 -0.17
C GLU A 92 10.39 -10.43 -0.99
N VAL A 93 10.51 -9.14 -1.31
CA VAL A 93 9.54 -8.42 -2.15
C VAL A 93 9.59 -8.90 -3.59
N GLU A 94 10.78 -9.11 -4.15
CA GLU A 94 10.98 -9.62 -5.52
C GLU A 94 10.35 -11.00 -5.69
N VAL A 95 10.60 -11.93 -4.76
CA VAL A 95 10.01 -13.28 -4.79
C VAL A 95 8.49 -13.19 -4.71
N ILE A 96 7.94 -12.39 -3.80
CA ILE A 96 6.48 -12.22 -3.71
C ILE A 96 5.92 -11.64 -5.01
N ARG A 97 6.61 -10.67 -5.64
CA ARG A 97 6.17 -10.09 -6.91
C ARG A 97 6.05 -11.15 -8.02
N THR A 98 6.93 -12.16 -8.04
CA THR A 98 6.88 -13.22 -9.05
C THR A 98 5.67 -14.16 -8.93
N GLU A 99 4.99 -14.16 -7.77
CA GLU A 99 3.76 -14.92 -7.53
C GLU A 99 2.48 -14.16 -7.91
N MET A 100 2.62 -12.96 -8.49
CA MET A 100 1.50 -12.11 -8.85
C MET A 100 1.43 -11.93 -10.37
N ASP A 101 0.22 -11.88 -10.91
CA ASP A 101 -0.01 -11.52 -12.30
C ASP A 101 0.40 -10.06 -12.57
N ASP A 102 0.73 -9.75 -13.82
CA ASP A 102 1.27 -8.44 -14.21
C ASP A 102 0.28 -7.28 -13.99
N ASP A 103 -1.02 -7.56 -14.00
CA ASP A 103 -2.10 -6.59 -13.79
C ASP A 103 -2.50 -6.40 -12.33
N VAL A 104 -2.00 -7.24 -11.42
CA VAL A 104 -2.23 -7.11 -9.97
C VAL A 104 -1.27 -6.11 -9.35
N VAL A 105 -1.80 -5.12 -8.65
CA VAL A 105 -1.03 -4.03 -8.05
C VAL A 105 -0.37 -4.46 -6.74
N LEU A 106 0.95 -4.39 -6.67
CA LEU A 106 1.72 -4.63 -5.45
C LEU A 106 1.96 -3.31 -4.68
N LYS A 107 1.49 -3.24 -3.42
CA LYS A 107 1.81 -2.12 -2.53
C LYS A 107 2.67 -2.61 -1.37
N VAL A 108 3.84 -2.00 -1.19
CA VAL A 108 4.77 -2.36 -0.12
C VAL A 108 4.66 -1.37 1.03
N ILE A 109 4.28 -1.87 2.19
CA ILE A 109 4.21 -1.13 3.44
C ILE A 109 5.62 -1.12 4.04
N ILE A 110 6.23 0.05 4.15
CA ILE A 110 7.58 0.17 4.72
C ILE A 110 7.58 0.29 6.25
N GLU A 111 6.41 0.47 6.88
CA GLU A 111 6.22 0.70 8.31
C GLU A 111 7.09 1.84 8.84
N SER A 112 6.91 3.01 8.29
CA SER A 112 7.75 4.20 8.53
C SER A 112 7.93 4.54 10.00
N GLY A 113 6.91 4.30 10.84
CA GLY A 113 6.97 4.52 12.29
C GLY A 113 7.98 3.61 13.01
N ALA A 114 8.23 2.42 12.49
CA ALA A 114 9.24 1.50 13.03
C ALA A 114 10.65 1.84 12.55
N LEU A 115 10.80 2.33 11.32
CA LEU A 115 12.09 2.72 10.73
C LEU A 115 12.67 4.00 11.32
N LYS A 116 11.83 4.92 11.77
CA LYS A 116 12.12 6.15 12.55
C LYS A 116 12.99 7.19 11.86
N THR A 117 14.01 6.83 11.10
CA THR A 117 14.95 7.80 10.50
C THR A 117 14.63 8.07 9.03
N PRO A 118 14.82 9.31 8.55
CA PRO A 118 14.63 9.64 7.14
C PRO A 118 15.47 8.77 6.19
N GLU A 119 16.69 8.41 6.60
CA GLU A 119 17.61 7.59 5.81
C GLU A 119 17.05 6.18 5.59
N LEU A 120 16.51 5.53 6.65
CA LEU A 120 15.92 4.20 6.54
C LEU A 120 14.60 4.24 5.79
N ILE A 121 13.75 5.25 6.02
CA ILE A 121 12.50 5.45 5.29
C ILE A 121 12.77 5.60 3.79
N ARG A 122 13.75 6.45 3.43
CA ARG A 122 14.16 6.63 2.04
C ARG A 122 14.70 5.34 1.43
N LYS A 123 15.59 4.64 2.14
CA LYS A 123 16.18 3.38 1.68
C LYS A 123 15.10 2.30 1.47
N ALA A 124 14.21 2.11 2.43
CA ALA A 124 13.11 1.17 2.35
C ALA A 124 12.19 1.47 1.14
N SER A 125 11.88 2.75 0.91
CA SER A 125 11.08 3.18 -0.25
C SER A 125 11.77 2.84 -1.56
N LEU A 126 13.07 3.14 -1.69
CA LEU A 126 13.83 2.85 -2.91
C LEU A 126 13.97 1.34 -3.16
N LEU A 127 14.28 0.55 -2.13
CA LEU A 127 14.39 -0.91 -2.24
C LEU A 127 13.05 -1.53 -2.66
N SER A 128 11.94 -1.11 -2.05
CA SER A 128 10.60 -1.58 -2.42
C SER A 128 10.28 -1.29 -3.88
N MET A 129 10.60 -0.09 -4.38
CA MET A 129 10.37 0.28 -5.78
C MET A 129 11.27 -0.50 -6.75
N LEU A 130 12.54 -0.73 -6.40
CA LEU A 130 13.48 -1.54 -7.19
C LEU A 130 13.03 -3.01 -7.24
N ALA A 131 12.50 -3.53 -6.14
CA ALA A 131 11.97 -4.89 -6.02
C ALA A 131 10.59 -5.10 -6.69
N GLY A 132 10.06 -4.09 -7.38
CA GLY A 132 8.86 -4.23 -8.21
C GLY A 132 7.57 -3.65 -7.61
N ALA A 133 7.60 -2.96 -6.47
CA ALA A 133 6.40 -2.33 -5.91
C ALA A 133 5.79 -1.30 -6.88
N ASP A 134 4.46 -1.33 -7.02
CA ASP A 134 3.68 -0.33 -7.77
C ASP A 134 3.27 0.84 -6.88
N PHE A 135 3.21 0.61 -5.55
CA PHE A 135 3.03 1.63 -4.54
C PHE A 135 3.98 1.42 -3.36
N VAL A 136 4.41 2.52 -2.76
CA VAL A 136 4.96 2.50 -1.39
C VAL A 136 3.92 3.07 -0.42
N LYS A 137 3.69 2.35 0.67
CA LYS A 137 2.68 2.67 1.69
C LYS A 137 3.38 2.92 3.02
N THR A 138 2.92 3.92 3.77
CA THR A 138 3.58 4.31 5.02
C THR A 138 3.51 3.23 6.10
N SER A 139 2.33 2.68 6.37
CA SER A 139 2.10 1.94 7.62
C SER A 139 1.02 0.87 7.50
N THR A 140 1.09 -0.12 8.38
CA THR A 140 0.05 -1.14 8.58
C THR A 140 -1.18 -0.60 9.31
N GLY A 141 -1.00 0.44 10.13
CA GLY A 141 -2.00 0.91 11.10
C GLY A 141 -2.14 -0.01 12.33
N LYS A 142 -1.16 -0.91 12.57
CA LYS A 142 -1.14 -1.85 13.69
C LYS A 142 -0.09 -1.54 14.74
N ILE A 143 0.66 -0.45 14.55
CA ILE A 143 1.59 0.11 15.54
C ILE A 143 1.19 1.55 15.87
N ASP A 144 1.68 2.09 16.99
CA ASP A 144 1.26 3.40 17.52
C ASP A 144 1.59 4.56 16.56
N VAL A 145 2.79 4.55 15.98
CA VAL A 145 3.19 5.58 15.01
C VAL A 145 2.90 5.09 13.60
N ALA A 146 1.95 5.72 12.94
CA ALA A 146 1.53 5.39 11.58
C ALA A 146 2.06 6.42 10.56
N ALA A 147 1.22 6.91 9.65
CA ALA A 147 1.62 7.93 8.68
C ALA A 147 1.97 9.25 9.39
N THR A 148 3.10 9.84 9.01
CA THR A 148 3.47 11.20 9.41
C THR A 148 3.79 12.05 8.19
N PRO A 149 3.60 13.38 8.25
CA PRO A 149 3.96 14.29 7.16
C PRO A 149 5.44 14.21 6.79
N GLU A 150 6.32 14.07 7.78
CA GLU A 150 7.77 13.96 7.59
C GLU A 150 8.12 12.70 6.80
N ALA A 151 7.55 11.55 7.17
CA ALA A 151 7.74 10.30 6.43
C ALA A 151 7.21 10.43 5.00
N ALA A 152 6.03 11.05 4.82
CA ALA A 152 5.44 11.26 3.51
C ALA A 152 6.33 12.11 2.60
N VAL A 153 6.92 13.18 3.11
CA VAL A 153 7.88 14.02 2.36
C VAL A 153 9.07 13.19 1.90
N VAL A 154 9.68 12.40 2.78
CA VAL A 154 10.84 11.55 2.45
C VAL A 154 10.48 10.50 1.40
N MET A 155 9.32 9.85 1.54
CA MET A 155 8.84 8.84 0.59
C MET A 155 8.52 9.45 -0.78
N CYS A 156 7.83 10.58 -0.83
CA CYS A 156 7.54 11.27 -2.09
C CYS A 156 8.83 11.77 -2.78
N GLN A 157 9.82 12.23 -2.03
CA GLN A 157 11.14 12.56 -2.59
C GLN A 157 11.84 11.31 -3.18
N ALA A 158 11.76 10.17 -2.51
CA ALA A 158 12.31 8.91 -3.02
C ALA A 158 11.60 8.48 -4.32
N ILE A 159 10.26 8.58 -4.39
CA ILE A 159 9.47 8.30 -5.60
C ILE A 159 9.89 9.21 -6.75
N ARG A 160 10.01 10.51 -6.51
CA ARG A 160 10.46 11.50 -7.51
C ARG A 160 11.82 11.15 -8.07
N ASP A 161 12.77 10.85 -7.19
CA ASP A 161 14.15 10.55 -7.59
C ASP A 161 14.24 9.22 -8.34
N TYR A 162 13.45 8.23 -7.93
CA TYR A 162 13.30 6.96 -8.64
C TYR A 162 12.73 7.18 -10.04
N TYR A 163 11.63 7.94 -10.16
CA TYR A 163 11.02 8.29 -11.45
C TYR A 163 11.98 9.01 -12.39
N ARG A 164 12.71 10.02 -11.88
CA ARG A 164 13.72 10.75 -12.66
C ARG A 164 14.81 9.85 -13.22
N LYS A 165 15.15 8.79 -12.50
CA LYS A 165 16.22 7.87 -12.89
C LYS A 165 15.76 6.74 -13.81
N THR A 166 14.53 6.25 -13.64
CA THR A 166 14.02 5.03 -14.29
C THR A 166 12.92 5.32 -15.33
N GLY A 167 12.23 6.45 -15.24
CA GLY A 167 11.02 6.75 -16.00
C GLY A 167 9.77 6.00 -15.50
N ARG A 168 9.89 5.09 -14.50
CA ARG A 168 8.75 4.34 -13.95
C ARG A 168 8.07 5.13 -12.84
N LYS A 169 6.76 5.36 -12.99
CA LYS A 169 5.94 5.97 -11.95
C LYS A 169 5.57 4.90 -10.90
N VAL A 170 5.71 5.27 -9.62
CA VAL A 170 5.27 4.46 -8.47
C VAL A 170 4.34 5.32 -7.63
N GLY A 171 3.25 4.73 -7.13
CA GLY A 171 2.26 5.43 -6.34
C GLY A 171 2.66 5.58 -4.87
N PHE A 172 1.94 6.50 -4.19
CA PHE A 172 2.09 6.75 -2.76
C PHE A 172 0.77 6.51 -2.02
N LYS A 173 0.82 5.81 -0.86
CA LYS A 173 -0.34 5.55 -0.02
C LYS A 173 -0.02 5.88 1.45
N PRO A 174 -0.36 7.08 1.96
CA PRO A 174 -0.40 7.30 3.40
C PRO A 174 -1.52 6.46 4.02
N ALA A 175 -1.24 5.79 5.13
CA ALA A 175 -2.19 4.94 5.81
C ALA A 175 -1.93 4.89 7.32
N GLY A 176 -3.02 4.72 8.08
CA GLY A 176 -2.98 4.75 9.53
C GLY A 176 -2.92 6.18 10.08
N GLY A 177 -3.90 6.53 10.91
CA GLY A 177 -4.00 7.87 11.51
C GLY A 177 -4.65 8.94 10.64
N VAL A 178 -4.98 8.67 9.40
CA VAL A 178 -5.77 9.58 8.55
C VAL A 178 -7.24 9.45 8.93
N ARG A 179 -7.80 10.45 9.59
CA ARG A 179 -9.15 10.39 10.21
C ARG A 179 -10.06 11.53 9.77
N SER A 180 -9.52 12.56 9.17
CA SER A 180 -10.25 13.74 8.74
C SER A 180 -9.96 14.10 7.28
N ALA A 181 -10.79 14.96 6.71
CA ALA A 181 -10.55 15.54 5.39
C ALA A 181 -9.29 16.42 5.39
N GLU A 182 -9.00 17.07 6.50
CA GLU A 182 -7.81 17.91 6.71
C GLU A 182 -6.54 17.05 6.68
N ASP A 183 -6.55 15.87 7.34
CA ASP A 183 -5.44 14.93 7.27
C ASP A 183 -5.19 14.48 5.82
N ALA A 184 -6.26 14.14 5.11
CA ALA A 184 -6.17 13.72 3.71
C ALA A 184 -5.66 14.86 2.81
N ALA A 185 -6.11 16.11 3.03
CA ALA A 185 -5.68 17.28 2.29
C ALA A 185 -4.19 17.59 2.50
N LEU A 186 -3.66 17.34 3.69
CA LEU A 186 -2.24 17.50 3.98
C LEU A 186 -1.39 16.57 3.10
N TYR A 187 -1.73 15.29 3.02
CA TYR A 187 -1.01 14.33 2.18
C TYR A 187 -1.20 14.61 0.68
N TYR A 188 -2.39 15.06 0.29
CA TYR A 188 -2.66 15.52 -1.07
C TYR A 188 -1.70 16.65 -1.46
N THR A 189 -1.57 17.68 -0.59
CA THR A 189 -0.67 18.81 -0.82
C THR A 189 0.79 18.37 -0.90
N ILE A 190 1.25 17.45 -0.04
CA ILE A 190 2.62 16.92 -0.10
C ILE A 190 2.88 16.24 -1.45
N VAL A 191 1.93 15.43 -1.94
CA VAL A 191 2.05 14.77 -3.25
C VAL A 191 2.07 15.79 -4.37
N GLU A 192 1.15 16.77 -4.37
CA GLU A 192 1.10 17.82 -5.39
C GLU A 192 2.41 18.61 -5.49
N GLU A 193 2.95 19.04 -4.35
CA GLU A 193 4.17 19.86 -4.28
C GLU A 193 5.45 19.10 -4.67
N ILE A 194 5.54 17.80 -4.35
CA ILE A 194 6.78 17.04 -4.56
C ILE A 194 6.75 16.25 -5.87
N LEU A 195 5.61 15.65 -6.20
CA LEU A 195 5.45 14.76 -7.35
C LEU A 195 4.72 15.40 -8.53
N GLY A 196 3.88 16.39 -8.27
CA GLY A 196 3.07 17.06 -9.29
C GLY A 196 1.66 16.53 -9.38
N LYS A 197 0.80 17.29 -10.08
CA LYS A 197 -0.63 16.98 -10.25
C LYS A 197 -0.89 15.66 -10.96
N GLU A 198 0.05 15.23 -11.79
CA GLU A 198 -0.01 13.97 -12.52
C GLU A 198 0.07 12.72 -11.65
N TRP A 199 0.41 12.87 -10.35
CA TRP A 199 0.29 11.78 -9.35
C TRP A 199 -1.06 11.75 -8.64
N LEU A 200 -1.87 12.80 -8.73
CA LEU A 200 -3.15 12.92 -8.03
C LEU A 200 -4.27 12.16 -8.75
N THR A 201 -4.02 10.90 -9.05
CA THR A 201 -4.98 9.97 -9.66
C THR A 201 -5.11 8.71 -8.80
N PRO A 202 -6.22 7.96 -8.87
CA PRO A 202 -6.38 6.73 -8.11
C PRO A 202 -5.30 5.68 -8.38
N GLU A 203 -4.65 5.73 -9.51
CA GLU A 203 -3.58 4.80 -9.93
C GLU A 203 -2.23 5.14 -9.29
N LEU A 204 -2.05 6.36 -8.74
CA LEU A 204 -0.78 6.81 -8.18
C LEU A 204 -0.88 7.43 -6.79
N PHE A 205 -2.09 7.76 -6.33
CA PHE A 205 -2.31 8.30 -4.98
C PHE A 205 -3.54 7.68 -4.34
N ARG A 206 -3.35 7.10 -3.17
CA ARG A 206 -4.41 6.51 -2.36
C ARG A 206 -4.28 6.99 -0.92
N VAL A 207 -5.39 7.09 -0.22
CA VAL A 207 -5.44 7.36 1.22
C VAL A 207 -6.04 6.15 1.91
N GLY A 208 -5.31 5.58 2.87
CA GLY A 208 -5.79 4.47 3.69
C GLY A 208 -6.46 4.99 4.96
N ALA A 209 -7.77 4.90 5.03
CA ALA A 209 -8.56 5.20 6.21
C ALA A 209 -9.34 3.96 6.67
N SER A 210 -9.60 3.84 7.98
CA SER A 210 -10.28 2.68 8.59
C SER A 210 -11.70 3.00 9.07
N SER A 211 -12.17 4.22 8.89
CA SER A 211 -13.55 4.63 9.27
C SER A 211 -13.91 5.93 8.57
#